data_20e8586dfeb9b896fe292902effd9637
#
_entry.id   20e8586dfeb9b896fe292902effd9637
#
_cell.length_a   1.000
_cell.length_b   1.000
_cell.length_c   1.000
_cell.angle_alpha   90.00
_cell.angle_beta   90.00
_cell.angle_gamma   90.00
#
_symmetry.space_group_name_H-M   'P 1'
#
loop_
_entity.id
_entity.type
_entity.pdbx_description
1 polymer ?
#
loop_
_entity_poly.entity_id
_entity_poly.type
_entity_poly.pdbx_seq_one_letter_code
_entity_poly.pdbx_strand_id
1 'polypeptide(L)'
;MPHTPAGRRGPGARAVLACALSVTALPATAACSVEDEPRPRWFSASPTGTGASPAVERPASSGSGLTEAQAQAALITNADLGEPWGPTQGARTWRDGLLKSTTKDPDCQRLLDALYSEELFGTPAGPRATAAFDDADTDAQVRYQIAAHPPADVDRTLAWLKSLPGKCGEFTAATTRGVAQSVQVGDMPLPPVGDARQALRVTLAGETEDGELTYLTMDLAAVRVGEETITLTNAGLDEVDAEVTQQTVKLGARRLAEITKQARARI
;
A
#
# COMPACT_ATOMS: atom_id res chain seq x y z
N MET A 1 -34.82 30.30 -42.54
CA MET A 1 -36.23 30.20 -42.10
C MET A 1 -36.37 29.02 -41.18
N PRO A 2 -37.01 29.22 -40.09
CA PRO A 2 -36.91 28.38 -38.91
C PRO A 2 -38.01 27.34 -38.80
N HIS A 3 -37.72 26.20 -38.07
CA HIS A 3 -38.76 25.49 -37.36
C HIS A 3 -38.22 24.81 -36.14
N THR A 4 -38.43 25.45 -34.98
CA THR A 4 -38.53 24.81 -33.67
C THR A 4 -39.91 24.14 -33.54
N PRO A 5 -40.03 23.07 -32.77
CA PRO A 5 -41.06 23.09 -31.75
C PRO A 5 -40.56 22.74 -30.35
N ALA A 6 -41.07 23.52 -29.43
CA ALA A 6 -41.06 23.35 -28.00
C ALA A 6 -41.97 22.22 -27.53
N GLY A 7 -41.68 21.71 -26.33
CA GLY A 7 -42.72 21.16 -25.48
C GLY A 7 -42.42 19.82 -24.83
N ARG A 8 -42.20 19.73 -23.58
CA ARG A 8 -43.12 19.53 -22.46
C ARG A 8 -42.36 19.16 -21.19
N ARG A 9 -42.51 20.00 -20.21
CA ARG A 9 -42.20 19.69 -18.81
C ARG A 9 -43.31 18.81 -18.25
N GLY A 10 -42.92 17.71 -17.59
CA GLY A 10 -43.79 16.93 -16.72
C GLY A 10 -43.24 16.92 -15.30
N PRO A 11 -44.03 17.20 -14.26
CA PRO A 11 -43.58 17.11 -12.89
C PRO A 11 -43.83 15.69 -12.35
N GLY A 12 -42.77 14.96 -12.01
CA GLY A 12 -42.82 13.65 -11.40
C GLY A 12 -42.53 13.67 -9.89
N ALA A 13 -43.50 13.25 -9.17
CA ALA A 13 -43.75 13.20 -7.75
C ALA A 13 -42.57 12.80 -6.86
N ARG A 14 -42.40 13.54 -5.78
CA ARG A 14 -41.60 13.21 -4.59
C ARG A 14 -42.32 12.11 -3.81
N ALA A 15 -41.77 10.93 -3.73
CA ALA A 15 -42.15 9.91 -2.75
C ALA A 15 -41.21 10.03 -1.54
N VAL A 16 -41.73 10.52 -0.44
CA VAL A 16 -41.08 10.49 0.89
C VAL A 16 -41.40 9.14 1.51
N LEU A 17 -40.41 8.30 1.72
CA LEU A 17 -40.56 7.09 2.53
C LEU A 17 -39.86 7.34 3.87
N ALA A 18 -40.69 7.56 4.90
CA ALA A 18 -40.30 7.51 6.27
C ALA A 18 -40.22 6.04 6.71
N CYS A 19 -39.06 5.57 7.15
CA CYS A 19 -38.93 4.29 7.84
C CYS A 19 -38.49 4.50 9.26
N ALA A 20 -39.33 3.96 10.15
CA ALA A 20 -39.31 4.06 11.58
C ALA A 20 -38.10 3.39 12.22
N LEU A 21 -37.58 4.05 13.27
CA LEU A 21 -36.62 3.53 14.23
C LEU A 21 -37.27 2.45 15.10
N SER A 22 -36.69 1.24 15.08
CA SER A 22 -36.97 0.22 16.06
C SER A 22 -35.74 0.02 16.94
N VAL A 23 -35.85 0.51 18.17
CA VAL A 23 -34.90 0.26 19.27
C VAL A 23 -35.28 -1.05 19.91
N THR A 24 -34.42 -2.05 19.85
CA THR A 24 -34.53 -3.26 20.65
C THR A 24 -33.41 -3.31 21.68
N ALA A 25 -33.80 -3.18 22.92
CA ALA A 25 -32.96 -3.37 24.10
C ALA A 25 -32.79 -4.87 24.42
N LEU A 26 -31.54 -5.30 24.65
CA LEU A 26 -31.19 -6.63 25.14
C LEU A 26 -30.85 -6.55 26.64
N PRO A 27 -31.36 -7.43 27.49
CA PRO A 27 -30.96 -7.50 28.87
C PRO A 27 -29.70 -8.34 29.05
N ALA A 28 -28.82 -7.86 29.90
CA ALA A 28 -27.70 -8.58 30.47
C ALA A 28 -28.18 -9.57 31.50
N THR A 29 -27.76 -10.84 31.44
CA THR A 29 -27.82 -11.76 32.54
C THR A 29 -26.43 -12.25 32.88
N ALA A 30 -26.00 -11.83 34.05
CA ALA A 30 -24.82 -12.34 34.74
C ALA A 30 -25.23 -13.55 35.62
N ALA A 31 -24.24 -14.32 35.91
CA ALA A 31 -24.03 -15.16 37.07
C ALA A 31 -23.81 -16.64 36.74
N CYS A 32 -22.58 -17.06 36.90
CA CYS A 32 -22.28 -18.45 37.27
C CYS A 32 -21.52 -18.43 38.58
N SER A 33 -22.19 -18.98 39.57
CA SER A 33 -21.69 -19.29 40.90
C SER A 33 -20.71 -20.46 40.80
N VAL A 34 -19.59 -20.34 41.50
CA VAL A 34 -18.61 -21.42 41.68
C VAL A 34 -19.01 -22.13 42.98
N GLU A 35 -19.36 -23.40 42.90
CA GLU A 35 -19.51 -24.27 44.05
C GLU A 35 -18.15 -24.76 44.53
N ASP A 36 -18.00 -24.63 45.81
CA ASP A 36 -16.86 -25.01 46.64
C ASP A 36 -16.93 -26.53 46.92
N GLU A 37 -15.89 -27.27 46.53
CA GLU A 37 -15.73 -28.67 46.93
C GLU A 37 -14.40 -28.86 47.67
N PRO A 38 -14.42 -29.62 48.84
CA PRO A 38 -13.32 -29.60 49.80
C PRO A 38 -12.14 -30.49 49.40
N ARG A 39 -10.97 -29.92 49.43
CA ARG A 39 -9.69 -30.62 49.23
C ARG A 39 -9.20 -31.25 50.51
N PRO A 40 -8.70 -32.50 50.49
CA PRO A 40 -7.95 -33.04 51.60
C PRO A 40 -6.55 -32.42 51.72
N ARG A 41 -6.23 -31.97 52.91
CA ARG A 41 -4.91 -31.47 53.31
C ARG A 41 -3.94 -32.63 53.42
N TRP A 42 -2.84 -32.59 52.68
CA TRP A 42 -1.62 -33.34 53.02
C TRP A 42 -0.38 -32.52 52.73
N PHE A 43 0.32 -32.27 53.82
CA PHE A 43 1.73 -31.88 54.04
C PHE A 43 2.29 -30.56 53.49
N SER A 44 2.62 -29.78 54.52
CA SER A 44 3.60 -28.71 54.52
C SER A 44 4.98 -29.18 54.05
N ALA A 45 5.59 -28.36 53.19
CA ALA A 45 7.00 -28.08 53.25
C ALA A 45 7.26 -26.76 52.51
N SER A 46 7.54 -25.71 53.27
CA SER A 46 8.30 -24.56 52.72
C SER A 46 9.73 -24.97 52.48
N PRO A 47 10.32 -24.50 51.40
CA PRO A 47 11.54 -23.75 51.63
C PRO A 47 11.49 -22.36 51.01
N THR A 48 11.85 -21.43 51.84
CA THR A 48 12.42 -20.10 51.53
C THR A 48 13.48 -20.25 50.43
N GLY A 49 13.24 -19.61 49.31
CA GLY A 49 14.20 -19.50 48.23
C GLY A 49 13.96 -18.18 47.48
N THR A 50 14.45 -17.12 48.09
CA THR A 50 14.65 -15.84 47.43
C THR A 50 15.58 -16.04 46.25
N GLY A 51 15.05 -15.89 45.06
CA GLY A 51 15.80 -15.94 43.83
C GLY A 51 14.95 -15.33 42.73
N ALA A 52 14.71 -14.01 42.83
CA ALA A 52 14.33 -13.25 41.65
C ALA A 52 15.54 -13.31 40.71
N SER A 53 15.52 -14.22 39.74
CA SER A 53 16.38 -14.09 38.57
C SER A 53 16.08 -12.75 37.94
N PRO A 54 17.08 -11.88 37.78
CA PRO A 54 16.87 -10.70 36.94
C PRO A 54 16.45 -11.23 35.57
N ALA A 55 15.30 -10.79 35.10
CA ALA A 55 14.95 -10.90 33.70
C ALA A 55 16.13 -10.29 32.96
N VAL A 56 16.90 -11.13 32.28
CA VAL A 56 17.88 -10.66 31.31
C VAL A 56 17.04 -9.94 30.27
N GLU A 57 16.96 -8.63 30.39
CA GLU A 57 16.55 -7.79 29.28
C GLU A 57 17.49 -8.19 28.14
N ARG A 58 16.92 -8.97 27.22
CA ARG A 58 17.60 -9.26 25.95
C ARG A 58 17.89 -7.87 25.39
N PRO A 59 19.16 -7.51 25.17
CA PRO A 59 19.46 -6.22 24.59
C PRO A 59 18.63 -6.17 23.32
N ALA A 60 17.78 -5.14 23.20
CA ALA A 60 17.10 -4.84 21.96
C ALA A 60 18.21 -4.83 20.94
N SER A 61 18.14 -5.73 19.97
CA SER A 61 19.07 -5.79 18.86
C SER A 61 19.20 -4.37 18.38
N SER A 62 20.39 -3.79 18.48
CA SER A 62 20.70 -2.48 17.95
C SER A 62 20.62 -2.64 16.43
N GLY A 63 19.38 -2.71 15.92
CA GLY A 63 19.12 -2.71 14.51
C GLY A 63 19.65 -1.40 13.98
N SER A 64 20.56 -1.48 13.02
CA SER A 64 21.10 -0.33 12.29
C SER A 64 20.02 0.46 11.52
N GLY A 65 18.77 0.03 11.59
CA GLY A 65 17.61 0.60 10.92
C GLY A 65 16.98 1.80 11.66
N LEU A 66 16.10 2.48 10.95
CA LEU A 66 15.32 3.59 11.50
C LEU A 66 14.34 3.09 12.58
N THR A 67 14.06 3.96 13.56
CA THR A 67 12.90 3.79 14.45
C THR A 67 11.61 4.12 13.68
N GLU A 68 10.46 3.69 14.21
CA GLU A 68 9.15 4.01 13.63
C GLU A 68 8.96 5.52 13.45
N ALA A 69 9.31 6.32 14.47
CA ALA A 69 9.21 7.78 14.39
C ALA A 69 10.12 8.38 13.30
N GLN A 70 11.31 7.82 13.10
CA GLN A 70 12.22 8.24 12.03
C GLN A 70 11.71 7.83 10.64
N ALA A 71 11.18 6.62 10.49
CA ALA A 71 10.55 6.17 9.25
C ALA A 71 9.35 7.06 8.90
N GLN A 72 8.52 7.39 9.88
CA GLN A 72 7.40 8.30 9.70
C GLN A 72 7.85 9.72 9.31
N ALA A 73 8.92 10.26 9.94
CA ALA A 73 9.47 11.56 9.60
C ALA A 73 10.12 11.61 8.20
N ALA A 74 10.50 10.47 7.65
CA ALA A 74 11.08 10.36 6.32
C ALA A 74 10.02 10.32 5.19
N LEU A 75 8.73 10.17 5.52
CA LEU A 75 7.67 10.18 4.51
C LEU A 75 7.57 11.54 3.81
N ILE A 76 7.17 11.48 2.56
CA ILE A 76 6.70 12.68 1.83
C ILE A 76 5.33 13.11 2.37
N THR A 77 4.96 14.35 2.10
CA THR A 77 3.69 14.96 2.48
C THR A 77 2.98 15.53 1.25
N ASN A 78 1.71 15.85 1.36
CA ASN A 78 0.97 16.52 0.28
C ASN A 78 1.59 17.90 -0.07
N ALA A 79 2.16 18.61 0.91
CA ALA A 79 2.86 19.86 0.65
C ALA A 79 4.12 19.68 -0.23
N ASP A 80 4.73 18.51 -0.21
CA ASP A 80 5.87 18.17 -1.07
C ASP A 80 5.46 17.93 -2.52
N LEU A 81 4.25 17.43 -2.74
CA LEU A 81 3.68 17.21 -4.07
C LEU A 81 3.05 18.50 -4.64
N GLY A 82 2.59 19.40 -3.76
CA GLY A 82 1.86 20.62 -4.13
C GLY A 82 0.41 20.35 -4.54
N GLU A 83 -0.29 21.42 -4.92
CA GLU A 83 -1.62 21.27 -5.52
C GLU A 83 -1.51 20.55 -6.87
N PRO A 84 -2.49 19.68 -7.23
CA PRO A 84 -3.77 19.43 -6.53
C PRO A 84 -3.76 18.22 -5.56
N TRP A 85 -2.59 17.75 -5.10
CA TRP A 85 -2.44 16.56 -4.28
C TRP A 85 -2.91 16.76 -2.83
N GLY A 86 -3.82 15.90 -2.37
CA GLY A 86 -4.31 15.86 -0.99
C GLY A 86 -4.14 14.50 -0.34
N PRO A 87 -4.31 14.38 0.99
CA PRO A 87 -4.34 13.09 1.65
C PRO A 87 -5.42 12.18 1.05
N THR A 88 -5.09 10.89 0.89
CA THR A 88 -6.03 9.93 0.29
C THR A 88 -7.34 9.81 1.06
N GLN A 89 -8.44 9.64 0.33
CA GLN A 89 -9.76 9.35 0.86
C GLN A 89 -10.04 7.83 0.91
N GLY A 90 -9.08 7.01 0.49
CA GLY A 90 -9.18 5.56 0.49
C GLY A 90 -8.66 4.90 -0.77
N ALA A 91 -8.93 3.61 -0.93
CA ALA A 91 -8.54 2.90 -2.14
C ALA A 91 -9.42 3.30 -3.34
N ARG A 92 -8.79 3.51 -4.47
CA ARG A 92 -9.48 3.79 -5.73
C ARG A 92 -10.18 2.52 -6.25
N THR A 93 -11.33 2.68 -6.88
CA THR A 93 -12.15 1.56 -7.38
C THR A 93 -11.45 0.74 -8.46
N TRP A 94 -10.59 1.36 -9.28
CA TRP A 94 -9.82 0.67 -10.31
C TRP A 94 -8.84 -0.38 -9.73
N ARG A 95 -8.44 -0.29 -8.46
CA ARG A 95 -7.57 -1.31 -7.83
C ARG A 95 -8.20 -2.70 -7.87
N ASP A 96 -9.42 -2.84 -7.39
CA ASP A 96 -10.11 -4.12 -7.39
C ASP A 96 -10.63 -4.51 -8.78
N GLY A 97 -10.98 -3.52 -9.59
CA GLY A 97 -11.55 -3.71 -10.91
C GLY A 97 -10.53 -4.19 -11.96
N LEU A 98 -9.35 -3.59 -11.97
CA LEU A 98 -8.33 -3.82 -13.01
C LEU A 98 -7.06 -4.48 -12.47
N LEU A 99 -6.53 -3.99 -11.33
CA LEU A 99 -5.24 -4.46 -10.83
C LEU A 99 -5.32 -5.85 -10.20
N LYS A 100 -6.45 -6.19 -9.57
CA LYS A 100 -6.69 -7.53 -9.03
C LYS A 100 -7.01 -8.52 -10.13
N SER A 101 -5.98 -9.08 -10.75
CA SER A 101 -6.10 -9.95 -11.91
C SER A 101 -5.12 -11.11 -11.88
N THR A 102 -5.33 -12.10 -12.74
CA THR A 102 -4.53 -13.33 -12.81
C THR A 102 -3.99 -13.58 -14.20
N THR A 103 -2.77 -14.14 -14.28
CA THR A 103 -2.14 -14.60 -15.50
C THR A 103 -1.47 -15.95 -15.28
N LYS A 104 -1.08 -16.65 -16.36
CA LYS A 104 -0.44 -17.97 -16.29
C LYS A 104 1.07 -17.89 -16.07
N ASP A 105 1.70 -16.81 -16.49
CA ASP A 105 3.14 -16.62 -16.31
C ASP A 105 3.45 -16.25 -14.85
N PRO A 106 4.31 -16.99 -14.14
CA PRO A 106 4.56 -16.77 -12.72
C PRO A 106 5.30 -15.46 -12.41
N ASP A 107 6.20 -14.99 -13.31
CA ASP A 107 6.89 -13.71 -13.11
C ASP A 107 5.91 -12.54 -13.28
N CYS A 108 5.03 -12.62 -14.27
CA CYS A 108 4.01 -11.60 -14.54
C CYS A 108 2.90 -11.62 -13.47
N GLN A 109 2.52 -12.80 -12.97
CA GLN A 109 1.60 -12.93 -11.83
C GLN A 109 2.19 -12.29 -10.57
N ARG A 110 3.46 -12.59 -10.26
CA ARG A 110 4.15 -11.98 -9.13
C ARG A 110 4.18 -10.44 -9.22
N LEU A 111 4.32 -9.88 -10.43
CA LEU A 111 4.23 -8.43 -10.61
C LEU A 111 2.85 -7.90 -10.24
N LEU A 112 1.78 -8.50 -10.79
CA LEU A 112 0.40 -8.11 -10.50
C LEU A 112 0.09 -8.22 -8.99
N ASP A 113 0.50 -9.31 -8.36
CA ASP A 113 0.32 -9.53 -6.91
C ASP A 113 1.06 -8.46 -6.08
N ALA A 114 2.31 -8.14 -6.44
CA ALA A 114 3.10 -7.12 -5.75
C ALA A 114 2.49 -5.71 -5.89
N LEU A 115 1.97 -5.37 -7.07
CA LEU A 115 1.29 -4.10 -7.31
C LEU A 115 -0.04 -4.00 -6.54
N TYR A 116 -0.80 -5.10 -6.48
CA TYR A 116 -2.07 -5.13 -5.75
C TYR A 116 -1.89 -5.13 -4.23
N SER A 117 -0.96 -5.94 -3.70
CA SER A 117 -0.69 -6.06 -2.26
C SER A 117 0.17 -4.92 -1.70
N GLU A 118 0.89 -4.19 -2.54
CA GLU A 118 1.90 -3.18 -2.17
C GLU A 118 3.07 -3.78 -1.35
N GLU A 119 3.31 -5.07 -1.51
CA GLU A 119 4.37 -5.81 -0.81
C GLU A 119 5.48 -6.24 -1.76
N LEU A 120 6.07 -5.28 -2.47
CA LEU A 120 7.09 -5.54 -3.48
C LEU A 120 8.30 -6.32 -2.93
N PHE A 121 8.74 -5.99 -1.73
CA PHE A 121 9.90 -6.61 -1.08
C PHE A 121 9.52 -7.68 -0.03
N GLY A 122 8.21 -7.97 0.12
CA GLY A 122 7.70 -8.88 1.13
C GLY A 122 7.67 -8.27 2.54
N THR A 123 7.71 -9.11 3.57
CA THR A 123 7.62 -8.65 4.97
C THR A 123 8.86 -7.86 5.38
N PRO A 124 8.68 -6.62 5.89
CA PRO A 124 9.79 -5.82 6.39
C PRO A 124 10.52 -6.46 7.59
N ALA A 125 11.82 -6.22 7.67
CA ALA A 125 12.64 -6.64 8.80
C ALA A 125 12.59 -5.65 9.99
N GLY A 126 11.99 -4.47 9.79
CA GLY A 126 11.90 -3.39 10.76
C GLY A 126 10.62 -2.56 10.58
N PRO A 127 10.60 -1.32 11.09
CA PRO A 127 9.46 -0.42 10.95
C PRO A 127 9.08 -0.18 9.49
N ARG A 128 7.76 -0.01 9.27
CA ARG A 128 7.18 0.37 7.99
C ARG A 128 6.39 1.67 8.18
N ALA A 129 6.61 2.62 7.30
CA ALA A 129 5.84 3.86 7.25
C ALA A 129 5.25 4.03 5.85
N THR A 130 4.00 4.51 5.77
CA THR A 130 3.29 4.68 4.50
C THR A 130 2.58 6.02 4.45
N ALA A 131 2.50 6.61 3.26
CA ALA A 131 1.69 7.76 2.95
C ALA A 131 0.98 7.55 1.60
N ALA A 132 -0.21 8.09 1.44
CA ALA A 132 -0.93 8.03 0.19
C ALA A 132 -1.66 9.35 -0.08
N PHE A 133 -1.72 9.75 -1.35
CA PHE A 133 -2.24 11.03 -1.80
C PHE A 133 -3.08 10.82 -3.04
N ASP A 134 -4.21 11.54 -3.09
CA ASP A 134 -5.07 11.58 -4.25
C ASP A 134 -4.89 12.93 -4.96
N ASP A 135 -4.84 12.88 -6.28
CA ASP A 135 -4.97 14.05 -7.13
C ASP A 135 -6.44 14.46 -7.19
N ALA A 136 -6.73 15.74 -6.90
CA ALA A 136 -8.11 16.24 -6.86
C ALA A 136 -8.68 16.50 -8.26
N ASP A 137 -7.85 16.65 -9.28
CA ASP A 137 -8.25 16.97 -10.64
C ASP A 137 -8.37 15.73 -11.52
N THR A 138 -7.75 14.62 -11.09
CA THR A 138 -7.71 13.33 -11.82
C THR A 138 -8.05 12.17 -10.90
N ASP A 139 -8.06 10.95 -11.44
CA ASP A 139 -8.19 9.72 -10.66
C ASP A 139 -6.83 9.18 -10.16
N ALA A 140 -5.76 9.96 -10.30
CA ALA A 140 -4.43 9.51 -9.92
C ALA A 140 -4.28 9.40 -8.40
N GLN A 141 -3.51 8.40 -7.98
CA GLN A 141 -3.15 8.15 -6.59
C GLN A 141 -1.67 7.84 -6.48
N VAL A 142 -0.96 8.57 -5.64
CA VAL A 142 0.40 8.25 -5.22
C VAL A 142 0.36 7.48 -3.91
N ARG A 143 1.05 6.34 -3.87
CA ARG A 143 1.28 5.57 -2.63
C ARG A 143 2.79 5.45 -2.42
N TYR A 144 3.23 5.83 -1.23
CA TYR A 144 4.63 5.91 -0.87
C TYR A 144 4.88 5.13 0.40
N GLN A 145 5.91 4.29 0.39
CA GLN A 145 6.28 3.45 1.51
C GLN A 145 7.77 3.50 1.78
N ILE A 146 8.13 3.53 3.05
CA ILE A 146 9.49 3.27 3.55
C ILE A 146 9.44 2.03 4.42
N ALA A 147 10.41 1.14 4.24
CA ALA A 147 10.55 -0.07 5.06
C ALA A 147 11.99 -0.58 5.06
N ALA A 148 12.41 -1.22 6.14
CA ALA A 148 13.71 -1.89 6.22
C ALA A 148 13.65 -3.29 5.66
N HIS A 149 14.58 -3.63 4.76
CA HIS A 149 14.73 -4.97 4.20
C HIS A 149 16.22 -5.34 4.08
N PRO A 150 16.57 -6.65 4.18
CA PRO A 150 17.95 -7.08 3.95
C PRO A 150 18.42 -6.65 2.55
N PRO A 151 19.58 -5.98 2.43
CA PRO A 151 20.05 -5.44 1.14
C PRO A 151 20.12 -6.47 0.02
N ALA A 152 20.55 -7.70 0.34
CA ALA A 152 20.62 -8.78 -0.66
C ALA A 152 19.25 -9.18 -1.22
N ASP A 153 18.17 -9.07 -0.42
CA ASP A 153 16.81 -9.37 -0.85
C ASP A 153 16.28 -8.26 -1.73
N VAL A 154 16.60 -7.02 -1.36
CA VAL A 154 16.29 -5.84 -2.17
C VAL A 154 16.96 -5.92 -3.53
N ASP A 155 18.27 -6.20 -3.57
CA ASP A 155 19.03 -6.29 -4.82
C ASP A 155 18.47 -7.41 -5.74
N ARG A 156 18.06 -8.56 -5.17
CA ARG A 156 17.38 -9.62 -5.95
C ARG A 156 16.04 -9.15 -6.54
N THR A 157 15.25 -8.41 -5.77
CA THR A 157 13.97 -7.89 -6.23
C THR A 157 14.17 -6.82 -7.31
N LEU A 158 15.14 -5.92 -7.14
CA LEU A 158 15.48 -4.92 -8.18
C LEU A 158 15.98 -5.58 -9.48
N ALA A 159 16.82 -6.64 -9.37
CA ALA A 159 17.26 -7.41 -10.54
C ALA A 159 16.09 -8.13 -11.23
N TRP A 160 15.14 -8.67 -10.46
CA TRP A 160 13.91 -9.24 -10.99
C TRP A 160 13.06 -8.17 -11.72
N LEU A 161 12.80 -7.01 -11.12
CA LEU A 161 12.08 -5.91 -11.76
C LEU A 161 12.73 -5.52 -13.09
N LYS A 162 14.06 -5.39 -13.11
CA LYS A 162 14.82 -5.08 -14.33
C LYS A 162 14.63 -6.11 -15.45
N SER A 163 14.31 -7.36 -15.11
CA SER A 163 14.10 -8.42 -16.10
C SER A 163 12.69 -8.43 -16.70
N LEU A 164 11.72 -7.75 -16.05
CA LEU A 164 10.30 -7.86 -16.39
C LEU A 164 9.93 -7.30 -17.77
N PRO A 165 10.48 -6.17 -18.26
CA PRO A 165 10.18 -5.74 -19.63
C PRO A 165 10.52 -6.77 -20.71
N GLY A 166 11.58 -7.57 -20.47
CA GLY A 166 11.94 -8.66 -21.40
C GLY A 166 11.10 -9.93 -21.22
N LYS A 167 10.54 -10.18 -20.04
CA LYS A 167 9.75 -11.39 -19.73
C LYS A 167 8.25 -11.15 -19.84
N CYS A 168 7.79 -9.99 -19.37
CA CYS A 168 6.39 -9.60 -19.23
C CYS A 168 6.08 -8.33 -20.04
N GLY A 169 6.85 -8.03 -21.10
CA GLY A 169 6.67 -6.81 -21.88
C GLY A 169 5.25 -6.62 -22.40
N GLU A 170 4.58 -7.73 -22.78
CA GLU A 170 3.17 -7.76 -23.12
C GLU A 170 2.57 -9.14 -22.76
N PHE A 171 1.45 -9.14 -22.05
CA PHE A 171 0.73 -10.37 -21.70
C PHE A 171 -0.75 -10.11 -21.46
N THR A 172 -1.54 -11.19 -21.40
CA THR A 172 -2.96 -11.14 -21.05
C THR A 172 -3.16 -11.57 -19.61
N ALA A 173 -3.96 -10.80 -18.87
CA ALA A 173 -4.46 -11.14 -17.55
C ALA A 173 -5.99 -11.21 -17.57
N ALA A 174 -6.57 -11.93 -16.60
CA ALA A 174 -8.01 -11.99 -16.39
C ALA A 174 -8.35 -11.31 -15.07
N THR A 175 -9.29 -10.38 -15.09
CA THR A 175 -9.84 -9.74 -13.88
C THR A 175 -10.56 -10.77 -13.01
N THR A 176 -10.92 -10.41 -11.78
CA THR A 176 -11.73 -11.26 -10.88
C THR A 176 -13.10 -11.62 -11.46
N ARG A 177 -13.59 -10.86 -12.44
CA ARG A 177 -14.83 -11.13 -13.18
C ARG A 177 -14.62 -12.00 -14.41
N GLY A 178 -13.40 -12.42 -14.70
CA GLY A 178 -13.04 -13.23 -15.87
C GLY A 178 -12.90 -12.45 -17.17
N VAL A 179 -12.95 -11.11 -17.13
CA VAL A 179 -12.71 -10.27 -18.29
C VAL A 179 -11.22 -10.25 -18.61
N ALA A 180 -10.89 -10.52 -19.89
CA ALA A 180 -9.51 -10.45 -20.35
C ALA A 180 -9.06 -9.00 -20.50
N GLN A 181 -7.83 -8.70 -20.07
CA GLN A 181 -7.19 -7.40 -20.26
C GLN A 181 -5.77 -7.58 -20.79
N SER A 182 -5.31 -6.65 -21.61
CA SER A 182 -3.92 -6.59 -22.05
C SER A 182 -3.10 -5.84 -21.01
N VAL A 183 -1.90 -6.35 -20.70
CA VAL A 183 -0.95 -5.71 -19.79
C VAL A 183 0.34 -5.48 -20.52
N GLN A 184 0.86 -4.26 -20.45
CA GLN A 184 2.16 -3.86 -20.99
C GLN A 184 3.08 -3.43 -19.85
N VAL A 185 4.34 -3.87 -19.89
CA VAL A 185 5.37 -3.53 -18.90
C VAL A 185 6.59 -3.00 -19.62
N GLY A 186 6.95 -1.78 -19.32
CA GLY A 186 8.12 -1.11 -19.86
C GLY A 186 9.05 -0.54 -18.80
N ASP A 187 10.32 -0.34 -19.16
CA ASP A 187 11.23 0.40 -18.31
C ASP A 187 10.83 1.87 -18.19
N MET A 188 11.02 2.42 -17.00
CA MET A 188 10.84 3.84 -16.74
C MET A 188 12.15 4.45 -16.19
N PRO A 189 12.62 5.60 -16.72
CA PRO A 189 13.82 6.23 -16.20
C PRO A 189 13.60 6.85 -14.82
N LEU A 190 14.57 6.65 -13.91
CA LEU A 190 14.63 7.33 -12.62
C LEU A 190 15.88 8.21 -12.52
N PRO A 191 15.81 9.34 -11.77
CA PRO A 191 16.99 10.12 -11.45
C PRO A 191 18.01 9.28 -10.66
N PRO A 192 19.30 9.64 -10.68
CA PRO A 192 20.36 8.91 -9.98
C PRO A 192 20.28 9.17 -8.46
N VAL A 193 19.43 8.41 -7.77
CA VAL A 193 19.18 8.49 -6.32
C VAL A 193 19.31 7.11 -5.66
N GLY A 194 19.63 7.10 -4.36
CA GLY A 194 19.84 5.87 -3.60
C GLY A 194 21.06 5.07 -4.05
N ASP A 195 21.25 3.90 -3.46
CA ASP A 195 22.35 2.97 -3.76
C ASP A 195 22.01 2.05 -4.93
N ALA A 196 20.74 1.67 -5.05
CA ALA A 196 20.20 0.88 -6.15
C ALA A 196 18.76 1.30 -6.42
N ARG A 197 18.32 1.19 -7.66
CA ARG A 197 16.97 1.60 -8.08
C ARG A 197 16.52 0.90 -9.34
N GLN A 198 15.20 0.74 -9.47
CA GLN A 198 14.52 0.30 -10.69
C GLN A 198 13.14 0.94 -10.74
N ALA A 199 12.66 1.25 -11.94
CA ALA A 199 11.28 1.63 -12.15
C ALA A 199 10.70 1.01 -13.41
N LEU A 200 9.39 0.81 -13.37
CA LEU A 200 8.60 0.26 -14.47
C LEU A 200 7.37 1.14 -14.67
N ARG A 201 6.93 1.23 -15.90
CA ARG A 201 5.58 1.65 -16.25
C ARG A 201 4.78 0.42 -16.65
N VAL A 202 3.61 0.25 -16.02
CA VAL A 202 2.68 -0.83 -16.29
C VAL A 202 1.36 -0.23 -16.77
N THR A 203 0.87 -0.67 -17.92
CA THR A 203 -0.42 -0.24 -18.45
C THR A 203 -1.31 -1.46 -18.60
N LEU A 204 -2.51 -1.40 -18.01
CA LEU A 204 -3.54 -2.40 -18.15
C LEU A 204 -4.67 -1.81 -19.01
N ALA A 205 -4.99 -2.46 -20.11
CA ALA A 205 -6.09 -2.09 -20.98
C ALA A 205 -7.21 -3.13 -20.82
N GLY A 206 -8.36 -2.69 -20.34
CA GLY A 206 -9.53 -3.52 -20.08
C GLY A 206 -10.83 -2.85 -20.53
N GLU A 207 -11.94 -3.47 -20.22
CA GLU A 207 -13.28 -2.94 -20.47
C GLU A 207 -14.01 -2.68 -19.16
N THR A 208 -14.74 -1.58 -19.10
CA THR A 208 -15.69 -1.28 -18.01
C THR A 208 -16.88 -2.24 -18.06
N GLU A 209 -17.78 -2.14 -17.07
CA GLU A 209 -19.04 -2.93 -17.08
C GLU A 209 -19.95 -2.59 -18.26
N ASP A 210 -19.85 -1.36 -18.75
CA ASP A 210 -20.63 -0.86 -19.89
C ASP A 210 -19.95 -1.19 -21.25
N GLY A 211 -18.82 -1.90 -21.24
CA GLY A 211 -18.06 -2.30 -22.44
C GLY A 211 -17.19 -1.18 -23.02
N GLU A 212 -16.96 -0.10 -22.32
CA GLU A 212 -16.05 0.95 -22.73
C GLU A 212 -14.59 0.58 -22.43
N LEU A 213 -13.69 0.87 -23.36
CA LEU A 213 -12.25 0.68 -23.15
C LEU A 213 -11.77 1.63 -22.05
N THR A 214 -11.02 1.09 -21.10
CA THR A 214 -10.39 1.84 -20.03
C THR A 214 -8.93 1.43 -19.89
N TYR A 215 -8.10 2.37 -19.50
CA TYR A 215 -6.68 2.15 -19.29
C TYR A 215 -6.32 2.52 -17.86
N LEU A 216 -5.60 1.64 -17.18
CA LEU A 216 -4.94 1.95 -15.93
C LEU A 216 -3.45 2.04 -16.20
N THR A 217 -2.87 3.22 -16.01
CA THR A 217 -1.42 3.41 -16.07
C THR A 217 -0.86 3.51 -14.66
N MET A 218 0.23 2.81 -14.42
CA MET A 218 0.91 2.78 -13.13
C MET A 218 2.42 2.87 -13.30
N ASP A 219 3.03 3.85 -12.66
CA ASP A 219 4.46 3.90 -12.44
C ASP A 219 4.78 3.21 -11.11
N LEU A 220 5.70 2.26 -11.16
CA LEU A 220 6.29 1.62 -9.99
C LEU A 220 7.74 2.04 -9.89
N ALA A 221 8.14 2.65 -8.78
CA ALA A 221 9.52 2.96 -8.48
C ALA A 221 9.97 2.31 -7.19
N ALA A 222 11.16 1.72 -7.20
CA ALA A 222 11.78 1.04 -6.07
C ALA A 222 13.21 1.53 -5.91
N VAL A 223 13.57 1.98 -4.71
CA VAL A 223 14.90 2.56 -4.41
C VAL A 223 15.41 2.00 -3.09
N ARG A 224 16.69 1.63 -3.04
CA ARG A 224 17.40 1.28 -1.81
C ARG A 224 18.26 2.46 -1.35
N VAL A 225 18.18 2.78 -0.05
CA VAL A 225 18.99 3.79 0.64
C VAL A 225 19.53 3.14 1.92
N GLY A 226 20.75 2.60 1.87
CA GLY A 226 21.32 1.82 2.96
C GLY A 226 20.56 0.49 3.15
N GLU A 227 19.99 0.30 4.31
CA GLU A 227 19.15 -0.84 4.68
C GLU A 227 17.65 -0.56 4.47
N GLU A 228 17.30 0.68 4.16
CA GLU A 228 15.93 1.10 3.93
C GLU A 228 15.58 1.04 2.44
N THR A 229 14.30 0.83 2.17
CA THR A 229 13.74 0.86 0.82
C THR A 229 12.64 1.92 0.72
N ILE A 230 12.54 2.51 -0.45
CA ILE A 230 11.39 3.28 -0.87
C ILE A 230 10.67 2.48 -1.94
N THR A 231 9.37 2.27 -1.77
CA THR A 231 8.47 1.83 -2.84
C THR A 231 7.47 2.94 -3.09
N LEU A 232 7.31 3.31 -4.35
CA LEU A 232 6.35 4.30 -4.79
C LEU A 232 5.54 3.73 -5.95
N THR A 233 4.23 3.88 -5.89
CA THR A 233 3.35 3.74 -7.06
C THR A 233 2.63 5.06 -7.30
N ASN A 234 2.60 5.49 -8.57
CA ASN A 234 1.77 6.58 -9.06
C ASN A 234 0.85 5.98 -10.12
N ALA A 235 -0.44 5.92 -9.86
CA ALA A 235 -1.37 5.19 -10.71
C ALA A 235 -2.68 5.95 -10.88
N GLY A 236 -3.27 5.86 -12.07
CA GLY A 236 -4.54 6.50 -12.39
C GLY A 236 -5.12 5.94 -13.69
N LEU A 237 -6.40 6.24 -13.92
CA LEU A 237 -7.03 5.95 -15.19
C LEU A 237 -6.42 6.85 -16.28
N ASP A 238 -6.27 6.30 -17.47
CA ASP A 238 -5.60 6.89 -18.62
C ASP A 238 -4.10 7.08 -18.41
N GLU A 239 -3.61 8.30 -18.28
CA GLU A 239 -2.18 8.63 -18.17
C GLU A 239 -1.84 9.21 -16.80
N VAL A 240 -0.66 8.85 -16.28
CA VAL A 240 -0.08 9.45 -15.08
C VAL A 240 1.22 10.18 -15.42
N ASP A 241 1.46 11.29 -14.74
CA ASP A 241 2.66 12.10 -14.97
C ASP A 241 3.91 11.42 -14.36
N ALA A 242 4.82 11.01 -15.24
CA ALA A 242 6.10 10.43 -14.86
C ALA A 242 6.98 11.40 -14.04
N GLU A 243 6.83 12.71 -14.24
CA GLU A 243 7.59 13.70 -13.50
C GLU A 243 7.22 13.71 -12.02
N VAL A 244 5.95 13.52 -11.68
CA VAL A 244 5.48 13.33 -10.29
C VAL A 244 6.21 12.16 -9.64
N THR A 245 6.27 11.01 -10.32
CA THR A 245 7.00 9.82 -9.84
C THR A 245 8.48 10.11 -9.61
N GLN A 246 9.15 10.73 -10.58
CA GLN A 246 10.59 11.03 -10.51
C GLN A 246 10.93 12.04 -9.42
N GLN A 247 10.17 13.12 -9.31
CA GLN A 247 10.39 14.16 -8.31
C GLN A 247 10.12 13.63 -6.89
N THR A 248 9.06 12.86 -6.72
CA THR A 248 8.71 12.23 -5.44
C THR A 248 9.80 11.29 -4.94
N VAL A 249 10.29 10.41 -5.82
CA VAL A 249 11.41 9.50 -5.50
C VAL A 249 12.69 10.28 -5.15
N LYS A 250 13.01 11.33 -5.93
CA LYS A 250 14.19 12.16 -5.68
C LYS A 250 14.12 12.87 -4.33
N LEU A 251 12.98 13.42 -3.99
CA LEU A 251 12.76 14.08 -2.70
C LEU A 251 12.81 13.08 -1.55
N GLY A 252 12.08 11.97 -1.67
CA GLY A 252 12.00 10.93 -0.66
C GLY A 252 13.36 10.29 -0.37
N ALA A 253 14.15 9.97 -1.41
CA ALA A 253 15.48 9.40 -1.23
C ALA A 253 16.44 10.37 -0.51
N ARG A 254 16.38 11.68 -0.81
CA ARG A 254 17.18 12.68 -0.10
C ARG A 254 16.77 12.80 1.36
N ARG A 255 15.47 12.87 1.65
CA ARG A 255 14.94 12.97 3.02
C ARG A 255 15.32 11.73 3.83
N LEU A 256 15.15 10.55 3.26
CA LEU A 256 15.50 9.29 3.90
C LEU A 256 17.00 9.21 4.22
N ALA A 257 17.85 9.58 3.27
CA ALA A 257 19.30 9.61 3.47
C ALA A 257 19.72 10.58 4.59
N GLU A 258 19.10 11.75 4.68
CA GLU A 258 19.38 12.73 5.72
C GLU A 258 18.97 12.22 7.11
N ILE A 259 17.77 11.62 7.24
CA ILE A 259 17.30 11.05 8.50
C ILE A 259 18.16 9.86 8.92
N THR A 260 18.56 8.99 8.00
CA THR A 260 19.47 7.87 8.27
C THR A 260 20.82 8.36 8.76
N LYS A 261 21.37 9.42 8.14
CA LYS A 261 22.63 10.04 8.59
C LYS A 261 22.50 10.61 10.00
N GLN A 262 21.42 11.32 10.30
CA GLN A 262 21.16 11.87 11.65
C GLN A 262 20.97 10.78 12.70
N ALA A 263 20.29 9.66 12.36
CA ALA A 263 20.13 8.51 13.22
C ALA A 263 21.48 7.91 13.63
N ARG A 264 22.37 7.69 12.65
CA ARG A 264 23.73 7.16 12.89
C ARG A 264 24.63 8.10 13.73
N ALA A 265 24.44 9.40 13.63
CA ALA A 265 25.23 10.37 14.39
C ALA A 265 24.84 10.47 15.88
N ARG A 266 23.72 9.86 16.28
CA ARG A 266 23.20 9.84 17.66
C ARG A 266 23.54 8.57 18.44
N ILE A 267 24.14 7.59 17.78
CA ILE A 267 24.61 6.33 18.38
C ILE A 267 26.07 6.49 18.79
#